data_62246bdcbd45d2b1a08ce9d2ef0da43e
#
_entry.id   62246bdcbd45d2b1a08ce9d2ef0da43e
#
_cell.length_a   1.000
_cell.length_b   1.000
_cell.length_c   1.000
_cell.angle_alpha   90.00
_cell.angle_beta   90.00
_cell.angle_gamma   90.00
#
_symmetry.space_group_name_H-M   'P 1'
#
loop_
_entity.id
_entity.type
_entity.pdbx_description
1 polymer ?
#
loop_
_entity_poly.entity_id
_entity_poly.type
_entity_poly.pdbx_seq_one_letter_code
_entity_poly.pdbx_strand_id
1 'polypeptide(L)'
;MKKKKFKLPLMIIFILVIILLAFSILLGYIWKVLTTSEFFAVKQVIVRQSGESFEYLKGKNIFDLNLNIESSRALLNCPDCRKVRFLRILPNCVIVDFLKRKPVALAKFYKKYAIDQQGVFFSPVGTAEEADLPVIYGLETKIFGPKPGVRYKRPEIDLALSIIKEFKSNSTLRSFVLKKIDVTNLQGAGLFVLLPNQAVNYIKPVPQLGWVGFEVRIGEGSVKQKLMILGGLLMQANKELANIKYIDLRFKEPVIKLNNVK
;
A
#
# COMPACT_ATOMS: atom_id res chain seq x y z
N MET A 1 1.94 -7.15 64.54
CA MET A 1 3.23 -6.90 63.90
C MET A 1 3.39 -5.41 63.61
N LYS A 2 4.25 -4.67 64.33
CA LYS A 2 4.49 -3.22 64.13
C LYS A 2 5.40 -3.06 62.93
N LYS A 3 4.89 -2.44 61.83
CA LYS A 3 5.69 -2.06 60.66
C LYS A 3 6.74 -1.02 61.10
N LYS A 4 8.03 -1.38 61.14
CA LYS A 4 9.14 -0.43 61.36
C LYS A 4 9.12 0.54 60.17
N LYS A 5 8.76 1.80 60.41
CA LYS A 5 8.93 2.89 59.47
C LYS A 5 10.43 3.12 59.30
N PHE A 6 10.97 2.77 58.12
CA PHE A 6 12.37 3.01 57.75
C PHE A 6 12.49 4.55 57.57
N LYS A 7 13.01 5.23 58.59
CA LYS A 7 13.34 6.66 58.51
C LYS A 7 14.73 6.73 57.87
N LEU A 8 14.80 7.01 56.57
CA LEU A 8 16.07 7.33 55.93
C LEU A 8 16.65 8.57 56.64
N PRO A 9 17.89 8.53 57.13
CA PRO A 9 18.46 9.68 57.84
C PRO A 9 18.58 10.84 56.84
N LEU A 10 18.21 12.04 57.29
CA LEU A 10 18.11 13.28 56.48
C LEU A 10 19.45 13.51 55.71
N MET A 11 20.56 13.16 56.30
CA MET A 11 21.89 13.26 55.70
C MET A 11 22.04 12.42 54.40
N ILE A 12 21.45 11.20 54.37
CA ILE A 12 21.52 10.33 53.17
C ILE A 12 20.68 10.95 52.06
N ILE A 13 19.52 11.51 52.40
CA ILE A 13 18.64 12.22 51.42
C ILE A 13 19.40 13.40 50.81
N PHE A 14 20.08 14.18 51.65
CA PHE A 14 20.86 15.32 51.20
C PHE A 14 22.00 14.94 50.26
N ILE A 15 22.72 13.88 50.59
CA ILE A 15 23.80 13.34 49.76
C ILE A 15 23.26 12.84 48.38
N LEU A 16 22.10 12.14 48.38
CA LEU A 16 21.44 11.69 47.17
C LEU A 16 21.01 12.87 46.26
N VAL A 17 20.48 13.95 46.85
CA VAL A 17 20.12 15.16 46.11
C VAL A 17 21.32 15.80 45.46
N ILE A 18 22.47 15.89 46.17
CA ILE A 18 23.70 16.45 45.60
C ILE A 18 24.22 15.58 44.45
N ILE A 19 24.20 14.26 44.59
CA ILE A 19 24.64 13.31 43.54
C ILE A 19 23.71 13.46 42.29
N LEU A 20 22.40 13.55 42.48
CA LEU A 20 21.45 13.77 41.37
C LEU A 20 21.67 15.10 40.67
N LEU A 21 21.96 16.16 41.44
CA LEU A 21 22.26 17.48 40.89
C LEU A 21 23.56 17.48 40.07
N ALA A 22 24.64 16.89 40.62
CA ALA A 22 25.91 16.73 39.92
C ALA A 22 25.76 15.89 38.64
N PHE A 23 24.99 14.81 38.70
CA PHE A 23 24.71 13.97 37.54
C PHE A 23 23.91 14.70 36.47
N SER A 24 22.91 15.51 36.84
CA SER A 24 22.15 16.35 35.93
C SER A 24 23.01 17.39 35.22
N ILE A 25 23.93 18.05 35.96
CA ILE A 25 24.88 19.00 35.39
C ILE A 25 25.83 18.30 34.40
N LEU A 26 26.34 17.13 34.76
CA LEU A 26 27.22 16.33 33.90
C LEU A 26 26.50 15.92 32.59
N LEU A 27 25.25 15.46 32.68
CA LEU A 27 24.45 15.12 31.50
C LEU A 27 24.21 16.35 30.62
N GLY A 28 23.90 17.50 31.20
CA GLY A 28 23.75 18.77 30.48
C GLY A 28 25.03 19.19 29.75
N TYR A 29 26.19 19.03 30.39
CA TYR A 29 27.49 19.29 29.78
C TYR A 29 27.76 18.34 28.61
N ILE A 30 27.56 17.04 28.78
CA ILE A 30 27.73 16.05 27.72
C ILE A 30 26.81 16.39 26.53
N TRP A 31 25.53 16.70 26.79
CA TRP A 31 24.58 17.11 25.75
C TRP A 31 25.06 18.33 24.98
N LYS A 32 25.53 19.34 25.69
CA LYS A 32 26.08 20.56 25.08
C LYS A 32 27.28 20.26 24.19
N VAL A 33 28.23 19.42 24.64
CA VAL A 33 29.38 19.02 23.83
C VAL A 33 28.94 18.25 22.58
N LEU A 34 27.96 17.35 22.69
CA LEU A 34 27.46 16.60 21.54
C LEU A 34 26.79 17.50 20.51
N THR A 35 26.02 18.50 20.94
CA THR A 35 25.28 19.37 20.03
C THR A 35 26.12 20.50 19.43
N THR A 36 27.23 20.91 20.07
CA THR A 36 28.10 21.99 19.58
C THR A 36 29.33 21.51 18.84
N SER A 37 29.68 20.23 18.93
CA SER A 37 30.89 19.68 18.32
C SER A 37 30.75 19.60 16.79
N GLU A 38 31.70 20.12 16.05
CA GLU A 38 31.85 19.99 14.59
C GLU A 38 32.04 18.53 14.14
N PHE A 39 32.48 17.66 15.06
CA PHE A 39 32.61 16.23 14.79
C PHE A 39 31.29 15.59 14.42
N PHE A 40 30.18 16.09 14.97
CA PHE A 40 28.83 15.62 14.69
C PHE A 40 28.08 16.49 13.65
N ALA A 41 28.77 17.43 13.01
CA ALA A 41 28.19 18.16 11.88
C ALA A 41 28.02 17.23 10.67
N VAL A 42 26.83 17.23 10.05
CA VAL A 42 26.53 16.41 8.86
C VAL A 42 27.47 16.81 7.72
N LYS A 43 28.33 15.90 7.30
CA LYS A 43 29.24 16.04 6.17
C LYS A 43 28.71 15.35 4.93
N GLN A 44 27.99 14.25 5.10
CA GLN A 44 27.48 13.43 4.01
C GLN A 44 25.99 13.19 4.13
N VAL A 45 25.27 13.36 3.02
CA VAL A 45 23.87 12.98 2.89
C VAL A 45 23.75 11.99 1.73
N ILE A 46 23.25 10.79 2.02
CA ILE A 46 23.05 9.71 1.05
C ILE A 46 21.57 9.59 0.78
N VAL A 47 21.14 9.91 -0.44
CA VAL A 47 19.74 9.78 -0.85
C VAL A 47 19.56 8.49 -1.64
N ARG A 48 18.54 7.70 -1.27
CA ARG A 48 18.19 6.44 -1.94
C ARG A 48 16.82 6.55 -2.60
N GLN A 49 16.71 6.05 -3.83
CA GLN A 49 15.46 5.93 -4.60
C GLN A 49 14.77 7.27 -4.94
N SER A 50 15.51 8.37 -4.91
CA SER A 50 15.06 9.70 -5.33
C SER A 50 16.22 10.51 -5.89
N GLY A 51 15.91 11.46 -6.77
CA GLY A 51 16.86 12.46 -7.25
C GLY A 51 16.81 13.77 -6.45
N GLU A 52 16.05 13.82 -5.35
CA GLU A 52 16.00 15.03 -4.52
C GLU A 52 17.31 15.28 -3.78
N SER A 53 17.67 16.55 -3.62
CA SER A 53 18.88 16.96 -2.90
C SER A 53 18.52 17.48 -1.51
N PHE A 54 19.30 17.05 -0.50
CA PHE A 54 19.18 17.48 0.89
C PHE A 54 20.47 18.15 1.39
N GLU A 55 21.16 18.85 0.48
CA GLU A 55 22.41 19.55 0.78
C GLU A 55 22.26 20.55 1.94
N TYR A 56 21.07 21.11 2.15
CA TYR A 56 20.77 22.05 3.23
C TYR A 56 20.91 21.45 4.65
N LEU A 57 21.05 20.12 4.74
CA LEU A 57 21.32 19.42 6.01
C LEU A 57 22.80 19.43 6.37
N LYS A 58 23.71 19.62 5.37
CA LYS A 58 25.15 19.67 5.62
C LYS A 58 25.50 20.86 6.53
N GLY A 59 26.46 20.64 7.41
CA GLY A 59 26.89 21.62 8.40
C GLY A 59 26.03 21.70 9.65
N LYS A 60 24.80 21.16 9.64
CA LYS A 60 23.94 21.10 10.84
C LYS A 60 24.39 19.96 11.75
N ASN A 61 24.30 20.16 13.07
CA ASN A 61 24.59 19.08 14.00
C ASN A 61 23.55 17.95 13.85
N ILE A 62 24.02 16.72 13.78
CA ILE A 62 23.19 15.53 13.54
C ILE A 62 22.16 15.28 14.66
N PHE A 63 22.44 15.73 15.90
CA PHE A 63 21.54 15.59 17.05
C PHE A 63 20.44 16.66 17.07
N ASP A 64 20.70 17.85 16.52
CA ASP A 64 19.72 18.95 16.44
C ASP A 64 18.71 18.76 15.32
N LEU A 65 18.98 17.87 14.36
CA LEU A 65 18.05 17.61 13.27
C LEU A 65 16.79 16.88 13.78
N ASN A 66 15.63 17.50 13.58
CA ASN A 66 14.36 16.80 13.84
C ASN A 66 13.99 15.94 12.61
N LEU A 67 14.41 14.69 12.61
CA LEU A 67 14.22 13.78 11.48
C LEU A 67 12.74 13.50 11.17
N ASN A 68 11.85 13.64 12.13
CA ASN A 68 10.40 13.45 11.90
C ASN A 68 9.83 14.61 11.09
N ILE A 69 10.25 15.84 11.37
CA ILE A 69 9.83 17.02 10.62
C ILE A 69 10.36 16.94 9.20
N GLU A 70 11.65 16.62 9.02
CA GLU A 70 12.26 16.47 7.70
C GLU A 70 11.62 15.34 6.89
N SER A 71 11.31 14.21 7.54
CA SER A 71 10.57 13.10 6.93
C SER A 71 9.18 13.52 6.43
N SER A 72 8.46 14.31 7.23
CA SER A 72 7.13 14.80 6.87
C SER A 72 7.19 15.79 5.71
N ARG A 73 8.18 16.71 5.69
CA ARG A 73 8.38 17.65 4.58
C ARG A 73 8.71 16.92 3.27
N ALA A 74 9.66 15.99 3.31
CA ALA A 74 10.05 15.21 2.14
C ALA A 74 8.88 14.35 1.61
N LEU A 75 8.03 13.83 2.50
CA LEU A 75 6.85 13.06 2.10
C LEU A 75 5.79 13.92 1.39
N LEU A 76 5.61 15.18 1.79
CA LEU A 76 4.70 16.12 1.10
C LEU A 76 5.13 16.39 -0.35
N ASN A 77 6.44 16.39 -0.60
CA ASN A 77 7.00 16.61 -1.94
C ASN A 77 7.01 15.33 -2.80
N CYS A 78 6.78 14.16 -2.21
CA CYS A 78 6.76 12.87 -2.91
C CYS A 78 5.40 12.16 -2.79
N PRO A 79 4.38 12.52 -3.60
CA PRO A 79 3.06 11.88 -3.58
C PRO A 79 3.11 10.36 -3.85
N ASP A 80 4.09 9.92 -4.64
CA ASP A 80 4.31 8.52 -5.01
C ASP A 80 5.05 7.72 -3.93
N CYS A 81 5.45 8.40 -2.83
CA CYS A 81 6.11 7.77 -1.72
C CYS A 81 5.11 7.34 -0.64
N ARG A 82 5.29 6.13 -0.15
CA ARG A 82 4.56 5.63 1.02
C ARG A 82 5.11 6.19 2.32
N LYS A 83 6.44 6.33 2.37
CA LYS A 83 7.18 6.79 3.56
C LYS A 83 8.54 7.31 3.13
N VAL A 84 9.02 8.36 3.77
CA VAL A 84 10.40 8.80 3.70
C VAL A 84 11.03 8.60 5.08
N ARG A 85 12.20 7.99 5.14
CA ARG A 85 12.94 7.74 6.38
C ARG A 85 14.24 8.52 6.37
N PHE A 86 14.49 9.23 7.44
CA PHE A 86 15.78 9.82 7.71
C PHE A 86 16.46 9.01 8.80
N LEU A 87 17.67 8.55 8.55
CA LEU A 87 18.46 7.73 9.46
C LEU A 87 19.77 8.43 9.75
N ARG A 88 20.09 8.57 11.04
CA ARG A 88 21.39 9.07 11.48
C ARG A 88 22.41 7.93 11.45
N ILE A 89 23.53 8.16 10.78
CA ILE A 89 24.70 7.29 10.86
C ILE A 89 25.81 8.14 11.45
N LEU A 90 26.11 7.87 12.72
CA LEU A 90 27.16 8.57 13.44
C LEU A 90 28.51 8.31 12.81
N PRO A 91 29.43 9.29 12.85
CA PRO A 91 29.26 10.57 13.54
C PRO A 91 28.57 11.67 12.71
N ASN A 92 28.58 11.63 11.37
CA ASN A 92 28.33 12.79 10.52
C ASN A 92 27.60 12.49 9.20
N CYS A 93 26.87 11.37 9.11
CA CYS A 93 26.17 10.98 7.91
C CYS A 93 24.66 10.84 8.15
N VAL A 94 23.86 11.30 7.19
CA VAL A 94 22.40 11.11 7.17
C VAL A 94 22.03 10.34 5.91
N ILE A 95 21.26 9.26 6.08
CA ILE A 95 20.64 8.53 4.96
C ILE A 95 19.19 8.95 4.85
N VAL A 96 18.77 9.29 3.64
CA VAL A 96 17.38 9.57 3.28
C VAL A 96 16.89 8.45 2.36
N ASP A 97 15.91 7.67 2.82
CA ASP A 97 15.40 6.49 2.14
C ASP A 97 13.93 6.71 1.74
N PHE A 98 13.68 6.76 0.43
CA PHE A 98 12.35 6.97 -0.14
C PHE A 98 11.69 5.63 -0.46
N LEU A 99 10.70 5.24 0.33
CA LEU A 99 9.93 4.03 0.08
C LEU A 99 8.76 4.36 -0.85
N LYS A 100 8.89 3.98 -2.11
CA LYS A 100 7.84 4.12 -3.13
C LYS A 100 6.61 3.28 -2.80
N ARG A 101 5.44 3.75 -3.23
CA ARG A 101 4.18 2.99 -3.18
C ARG A 101 4.23 1.86 -4.19
N LYS A 102 3.65 0.71 -3.84
CA LYS A 102 3.48 -0.40 -4.77
C LYS A 102 2.03 -0.39 -5.28
N PRO A 103 1.82 -0.30 -6.59
CA PRO A 103 0.48 -0.33 -7.15
C PRO A 103 -0.13 -1.74 -7.01
N VAL A 104 -1.43 -1.80 -6.75
CA VAL A 104 -2.21 -3.05 -6.74
C VAL A 104 -3.28 -3.07 -7.82
N ALA A 105 -3.66 -1.89 -8.32
CA ALA A 105 -4.58 -1.69 -9.41
C ALA A 105 -4.33 -0.33 -10.08
N LEU A 106 -4.92 -0.14 -11.27
CA LEU A 106 -5.07 1.14 -11.93
C LEU A 106 -6.52 1.60 -11.80
N ALA A 107 -6.75 2.86 -11.52
CA ALA A 107 -8.07 3.47 -11.56
C ALA A 107 -8.21 4.31 -12.83
N LYS A 108 -9.31 4.10 -13.58
CA LYS A 108 -9.59 4.85 -14.80
C LYS A 108 -10.40 6.11 -14.46
N PHE A 109 -9.81 7.25 -14.78
CA PHE A 109 -10.47 8.56 -14.83
C PHE A 109 -10.25 9.17 -16.22
N TYR A 110 -10.19 10.50 -16.34
CA TYR A 110 -9.72 11.17 -17.57
C TYR A 110 -8.28 10.74 -17.94
N LYS A 111 -7.48 10.35 -16.95
CA LYS A 111 -6.20 9.62 -17.09
C LYS A 111 -6.19 8.45 -16.11
N LYS A 112 -5.23 7.53 -16.28
CA LYS A 112 -5.04 6.43 -15.32
C LYS A 112 -4.26 6.91 -14.10
N TYR A 113 -4.66 6.44 -12.93
CA TYR A 113 -3.93 6.59 -11.67
C TYR A 113 -3.63 5.20 -11.11
N ALA A 114 -2.45 5.04 -10.53
CA ALA A 114 -2.15 3.87 -9.73
C ALA A 114 -2.79 4.00 -8.35
N ILE A 115 -3.21 2.90 -7.76
CA ILE A 115 -3.76 2.82 -6.41
C ILE A 115 -3.05 1.75 -5.61
N ASP A 116 -2.68 2.06 -4.37
CA ASP A 116 -2.07 1.10 -3.46
C ASP A 116 -3.10 0.37 -2.58
N GLN A 117 -2.63 -0.59 -1.77
CA GLN A 117 -3.48 -1.34 -0.84
C GLN A 117 -4.21 -0.47 0.21
N GLN A 118 -3.77 0.76 0.42
CA GLN A 118 -4.35 1.70 1.37
C GLN A 118 -5.41 2.60 0.73
N GLY A 119 -5.63 2.49 -0.59
CA GLY A 119 -6.55 3.35 -1.32
C GLY A 119 -5.99 4.73 -1.63
N VAL A 120 -4.67 4.89 -1.63
CA VAL A 120 -4.01 6.14 -2.02
C VAL A 120 -3.75 6.13 -3.51
N PHE A 121 -4.16 7.21 -4.19
CA PHE A 121 -3.87 7.43 -5.60
C PHE A 121 -2.50 8.05 -5.80
N PHE A 122 -1.81 7.63 -6.84
CA PHE A 122 -0.53 8.21 -7.25
C PHE A 122 -0.31 8.08 -8.76
N SER A 123 0.71 8.72 -9.28
CA SER A 123 1.01 8.68 -10.71
C SER A 123 1.55 7.32 -11.10
N PRO A 124 1.03 6.67 -12.15
CA PRO A 124 1.62 5.43 -12.66
C PRO A 124 3.01 5.71 -13.24
N VAL A 125 3.92 4.77 -13.05
CA VAL A 125 5.31 4.89 -13.55
C VAL A 125 5.44 4.37 -14.97
N GLY A 126 4.45 3.62 -15.48
CA GLY A 126 4.46 3.05 -16.83
C GLY A 126 5.32 1.78 -16.95
N THR A 127 5.51 1.07 -15.84
CA THR A 127 6.28 -0.18 -15.83
C THR A 127 5.50 -1.33 -16.46
N ALA A 128 6.20 -2.35 -16.94
CA ALA A 128 5.58 -3.58 -17.44
C ALA A 128 4.69 -4.26 -16.39
N GLU A 129 5.08 -4.19 -15.11
CA GLU A 129 4.29 -4.72 -13.99
C GLU A 129 2.92 -4.04 -13.84
N GLU A 130 2.82 -2.74 -14.18
CA GLU A 130 1.55 -2.01 -14.14
C GLU A 130 0.60 -2.44 -15.26
N ALA A 131 1.10 -2.92 -16.39
CA ALA A 131 0.28 -3.39 -17.52
C ALA A 131 -0.57 -4.62 -17.14
N ASP A 132 -0.12 -5.39 -16.15
CA ASP A 132 -0.82 -6.60 -15.68
C ASP A 132 -1.77 -6.34 -14.51
N LEU A 133 -1.81 -5.12 -14.01
CA LEU A 133 -2.71 -4.76 -12.92
C LEU A 133 -4.16 -4.63 -13.40
N PRO A 134 -5.14 -5.00 -12.53
CA PRO A 134 -6.55 -4.78 -12.83
C PRO A 134 -6.87 -3.29 -12.91
N VAL A 135 -7.79 -2.94 -13.81
CA VAL A 135 -8.28 -1.57 -13.98
C VAL A 135 -9.64 -1.43 -13.30
N ILE A 136 -9.75 -0.47 -12.39
CA ILE A 136 -10.99 -0.14 -11.68
C ILE A 136 -11.73 0.94 -12.48
N TYR A 137 -13.01 0.69 -12.75
CA TYR A 137 -13.96 1.56 -13.43
C TYR A 137 -15.09 1.97 -12.48
N GLY A 138 -15.78 3.05 -12.80
CA GLY A 138 -16.95 3.53 -12.04
C GLY A 138 -16.59 4.48 -10.90
N LEU A 139 -15.33 4.91 -10.81
CA LEU A 139 -14.88 5.90 -9.82
C LEU A 139 -14.98 7.33 -10.35
N GLU A 140 -15.06 7.53 -11.66
CA GLU A 140 -15.06 8.82 -12.34
C GLU A 140 -16.26 9.71 -11.99
N THR A 141 -17.39 9.11 -11.65
CA THR A 141 -18.60 9.82 -11.21
C THR A 141 -18.62 10.11 -9.70
N LYS A 142 -17.70 9.52 -8.95
CA LYS A 142 -17.65 9.57 -7.48
C LYS A 142 -16.51 10.45 -6.94
N ILE A 143 -15.47 10.65 -7.74
CA ILE A 143 -14.28 11.41 -7.36
C ILE A 143 -13.92 12.33 -8.51
N PHE A 144 -14.00 13.65 -8.27
CA PHE A 144 -13.59 14.67 -9.22
C PHE A 144 -12.12 15.05 -8.99
N GLY A 145 -11.32 15.01 -10.07
CA GLY A 145 -9.94 15.47 -10.05
C GLY A 145 -9.08 14.80 -8.97
N PRO A 146 -8.88 13.47 -9.01
CA PRO A 146 -8.10 12.78 -7.99
C PRO A 146 -6.69 13.38 -7.90
N LYS A 147 -6.25 13.64 -6.66
CA LYS A 147 -4.92 14.21 -6.37
C LYS A 147 -3.96 13.08 -5.97
N PRO A 148 -2.74 13.03 -6.55
CA PRO A 148 -1.70 12.10 -6.13
C PRO A 148 -1.35 12.28 -4.65
N GLY A 149 -1.05 11.17 -3.96
CA GLY A 149 -0.72 11.16 -2.53
C GLY A 149 -1.92 11.19 -1.60
N VAL A 150 -3.16 11.34 -2.12
CA VAL A 150 -4.37 11.45 -1.32
C VAL A 150 -5.13 10.12 -1.27
N ARG A 151 -5.57 9.76 -0.06
CA ARG A 151 -6.49 8.65 0.17
C ARG A 151 -7.93 9.12 0.09
N TYR A 152 -8.72 8.48 -0.76
CA TYR A 152 -10.16 8.72 -0.84
C TYR A 152 -10.92 7.61 -0.12
N LYS A 153 -11.62 7.97 0.95
CA LYS A 153 -12.48 7.04 1.71
C LYS A 153 -13.82 6.91 0.98
N ARG A 154 -13.91 5.96 0.06
CA ARG A 154 -15.11 5.66 -0.71
C ARG A 154 -15.40 4.17 -0.68
N PRO A 155 -16.65 3.75 -0.47
CA PRO A 155 -17.01 2.33 -0.41
C PRO A 155 -16.70 1.60 -1.73
N GLU A 156 -16.74 2.29 -2.87
CA GLU A 156 -16.37 1.73 -4.17
C GLU A 156 -14.89 1.31 -4.22
N ILE A 157 -14.01 2.13 -3.61
CA ILE A 157 -12.57 1.80 -3.51
C ILE A 157 -12.36 0.63 -2.57
N ASP A 158 -13.00 0.66 -1.40
CA ASP A 158 -12.87 -0.41 -0.41
C ASP A 158 -13.37 -1.76 -0.97
N LEU A 159 -14.48 -1.73 -1.73
CA LEU A 159 -15.00 -2.89 -2.44
C LEU A 159 -14.00 -3.43 -3.47
N ALA A 160 -13.46 -2.57 -4.35
CA ALA A 160 -12.50 -2.96 -5.37
C ALA A 160 -11.22 -3.55 -4.74
N LEU A 161 -10.68 -2.92 -3.70
CA LEU A 161 -9.48 -3.41 -2.99
C LEU A 161 -9.75 -4.75 -2.27
N SER A 162 -10.96 -4.91 -1.69
CA SER A 162 -11.39 -6.18 -1.09
C SER A 162 -11.44 -7.30 -2.14
N ILE A 163 -12.03 -7.02 -3.30
CA ILE A 163 -12.07 -7.98 -4.42
C ILE A 163 -10.65 -8.38 -4.84
N ILE A 164 -9.75 -7.43 -5.04
CA ILE A 164 -8.36 -7.71 -5.45
C ILE A 164 -7.66 -8.57 -4.41
N LYS A 165 -7.82 -8.23 -3.14
CA LYS A 165 -7.20 -8.95 -2.03
C LYS A 165 -7.68 -10.40 -1.97
N GLU A 166 -8.99 -10.60 -1.97
CA GLU A 166 -9.60 -11.94 -1.86
C GLU A 166 -9.34 -12.78 -3.13
N PHE A 167 -9.34 -12.15 -4.31
CA PHE A 167 -9.00 -12.82 -5.57
C PHE A 167 -7.57 -13.36 -5.56
N LYS A 168 -6.60 -12.53 -5.12
CA LYS A 168 -5.19 -12.93 -5.02
C LYS A 168 -4.92 -13.94 -3.91
N SER A 169 -5.72 -13.97 -2.85
CA SER A 169 -5.56 -14.89 -1.72
C SER A 169 -6.14 -16.29 -2.01
N ASN A 170 -7.08 -16.38 -2.95
CA ASN A 170 -7.70 -17.65 -3.30
C ASN A 170 -6.77 -18.48 -4.20
N SER A 171 -6.48 -19.73 -3.81
CA SER A 171 -5.53 -20.61 -4.50
C SER A 171 -5.95 -20.92 -5.95
N THR A 172 -7.23 -21.14 -6.19
CA THR A 172 -7.78 -21.42 -7.52
C THR A 172 -7.77 -20.17 -8.41
N LEU A 173 -8.25 -19.04 -7.87
CA LEU A 173 -8.36 -17.79 -8.65
C LEU A 173 -7.00 -17.18 -8.98
N ARG A 174 -5.95 -17.49 -8.24
CA ARG A 174 -4.59 -17.02 -8.50
C ARG A 174 -4.03 -17.41 -9.87
N SER A 175 -4.53 -18.54 -10.45
CA SER A 175 -4.14 -18.95 -11.79
C SER A 175 -4.80 -18.14 -12.91
N PHE A 176 -5.84 -17.38 -12.60
CA PHE A 176 -6.55 -16.50 -13.52
C PHE A 176 -6.04 -15.06 -13.39
N VAL A 177 -6.28 -14.24 -14.43
CA VAL A 177 -5.88 -12.84 -14.42
C VAL A 177 -7.11 -11.95 -14.31
N LEU A 178 -7.19 -11.18 -13.22
CA LEU A 178 -8.23 -10.16 -13.04
C LEU A 178 -7.83 -8.90 -13.82
N LYS A 179 -8.56 -8.56 -14.90
CA LYS A 179 -8.24 -7.41 -15.77
C LYS A 179 -9.10 -6.19 -15.50
N LYS A 180 -10.39 -6.37 -15.19
CA LYS A 180 -11.30 -5.26 -14.97
C LYS A 180 -12.13 -5.48 -13.72
N ILE A 181 -12.36 -4.40 -12.97
CA ILE A 181 -13.31 -4.34 -11.86
C ILE A 181 -14.20 -3.13 -12.10
N ASP A 182 -15.49 -3.34 -12.16
CA ASP A 182 -16.48 -2.27 -12.34
C ASP A 182 -17.25 -2.10 -11.03
N VAL A 183 -17.07 -0.96 -10.38
CA VAL A 183 -17.72 -0.62 -9.11
C VAL A 183 -18.73 0.52 -9.27
N THR A 184 -19.20 0.76 -10.48
CA THR A 184 -20.24 1.77 -10.76
C THR A 184 -21.47 1.56 -9.88
N ASN A 185 -21.85 0.29 -9.68
CA ASN A 185 -22.91 -0.12 -8.78
C ASN A 185 -22.33 -0.99 -7.64
N LEU A 186 -22.44 -0.50 -6.40
CA LEU A 186 -21.98 -1.25 -5.20
C LEU A 186 -22.76 -2.55 -4.98
N GLN A 187 -24.04 -2.59 -5.41
CA GLN A 187 -24.91 -3.77 -5.26
C GLN A 187 -24.65 -4.82 -6.36
N GLY A 188 -23.85 -4.49 -7.36
CA GLY A 188 -23.65 -5.36 -8.51
C GLY A 188 -22.30 -5.14 -9.19
N ALA A 189 -21.21 -5.23 -8.42
CA ALA A 189 -19.88 -5.09 -9.00
C ALA A 189 -19.62 -6.15 -10.07
N GLY A 190 -19.04 -5.72 -11.19
CA GLY A 190 -18.63 -6.56 -12.32
C GLY A 190 -17.13 -6.81 -12.34
N LEU A 191 -16.72 -8.04 -12.64
CA LEU A 191 -15.33 -8.40 -12.87
C LEU A 191 -15.16 -8.92 -14.28
N PHE A 192 -13.99 -8.70 -14.85
CA PHE A 192 -13.58 -9.39 -16.07
C PHE A 192 -12.32 -10.18 -15.79
N VAL A 193 -12.41 -11.49 -15.99
CA VAL A 193 -11.40 -12.48 -15.63
C VAL A 193 -10.91 -13.16 -16.90
N LEU A 194 -9.59 -13.19 -17.09
CA LEU A 194 -8.96 -13.90 -18.20
C LEU A 194 -8.56 -15.31 -17.77
N LEU A 195 -8.63 -16.20 -18.73
CA LEU A 195 -8.15 -17.57 -18.57
C LEU A 195 -6.62 -17.63 -18.44
N PRO A 196 -6.08 -18.60 -17.72
CA PRO A 196 -4.64 -18.82 -17.64
C PRO A 196 -4.07 -19.14 -19.04
N ASN A 197 -2.85 -18.70 -19.32
CA ASN A 197 -2.19 -18.87 -20.63
C ASN A 197 -2.17 -20.33 -21.12
N GLN A 198 -2.15 -21.31 -20.25
CA GLN A 198 -2.21 -22.73 -20.60
C GLN A 198 -3.56 -23.17 -21.19
N ALA A 199 -4.65 -22.49 -20.88
CA ALA A 199 -5.96 -22.78 -21.45
C ALA A 199 -6.15 -22.17 -22.85
N VAL A 200 -5.39 -21.11 -23.17
CA VAL A 200 -5.45 -20.41 -24.47
C VAL A 200 -4.90 -21.26 -25.62
N ASN A 201 -3.96 -22.18 -25.35
CA ASN A 201 -3.34 -23.04 -26.37
C ASN A 201 -4.31 -24.06 -26.99
N TYR A 202 -5.47 -24.29 -26.41
CA TYR A 202 -6.49 -25.22 -26.91
C TYR A 202 -7.64 -24.53 -27.65
N ILE A 203 -7.64 -23.22 -27.73
CA ILE A 203 -8.75 -22.44 -28.29
C ILE A 203 -8.24 -21.70 -29.52
N LYS A 204 -8.92 -21.92 -30.66
CA LYS A 204 -8.68 -21.10 -31.88
C LYS A 204 -8.91 -19.63 -31.49
N PRO A 205 -7.97 -18.72 -31.77
CA PRO A 205 -8.13 -17.31 -31.48
C PRO A 205 -9.37 -16.80 -32.21
N VAL A 206 -10.34 -16.26 -31.47
CA VAL A 206 -11.45 -15.50 -32.05
C VAL A 206 -10.86 -14.19 -32.56
N PRO A 207 -10.90 -13.90 -33.87
CA PRO A 207 -10.12 -12.81 -34.49
C PRO A 207 -10.43 -11.41 -34.01
N GLN A 208 -11.45 -11.19 -33.19
CA GLN A 208 -11.92 -9.86 -32.78
C GLN A 208 -11.68 -9.50 -31.32
N LEU A 209 -11.27 -10.44 -30.46
CA LEU A 209 -10.96 -10.17 -29.04
C LEU A 209 -9.69 -10.94 -28.67
N GLY A 210 -8.56 -10.26 -28.66
CA GLY A 210 -7.23 -10.84 -28.37
C GLY A 210 -7.08 -11.45 -26.96
N TRP A 211 -8.16 -11.65 -26.20
CA TRP A 211 -8.16 -12.18 -24.84
C TRP A 211 -9.38 -13.07 -24.62
N VAL A 212 -9.16 -14.31 -24.20
CA VAL A 212 -10.24 -15.21 -23.82
C VAL A 212 -10.51 -15.03 -22.32
N GLY A 213 -11.70 -14.60 -21.99
CA GLY A 213 -12.12 -14.33 -20.62
C GLY A 213 -13.64 -14.26 -20.48
N PHE A 214 -14.13 -14.14 -19.26
CA PHE A 214 -15.55 -14.08 -18.95
C PHE A 214 -15.84 -12.99 -17.91
N GLU A 215 -17.09 -12.53 -17.89
CA GLU A 215 -17.61 -11.60 -16.91
C GLU A 215 -18.08 -12.34 -15.66
N VAL A 216 -17.82 -11.79 -14.47
CA VAL A 216 -18.37 -12.25 -13.20
C VAL A 216 -19.12 -11.11 -12.55
N ARG A 217 -20.37 -11.35 -12.15
CA ARG A 217 -21.22 -10.38 -11.46
C ARG A 217 -21.30 -10.74 -9.99
N ILE A 218 -20.73 -9.86 -9.13
CA ILE A 218 -20.75 -10.03 -7.69
C ILE A 218 -21.86 -9.15 -7.13
N GLY A 219 -22.84 -9.74 -6.46
CA GLY A 219 -23.89 -8.98 -5.79
C GLY A 219 -23.48 -8.57 -4.36
N GLU A 220 -24.48 -8.15 -3.58
CA GLU A 220 -24.33 -7.81 -2.16
C GLU A 220 -23.83 -9.00 -1.33
N GLY A 221 -23.19 -8.70 -0.19
CA GLY A 221 -22.73 -9.67 0.79
C GLY A 221 -21.22 -9.86 0.83
N SER A 222 -20.78 -10.98 1.39
CA SER A 222 -19.35 -11.25 1.60
C SER A 222 -18.61 -11.53 0.30
N VAL A 223 -17.74 -10.62 -0.11
CA VAL A 223 -16.85 -10.80 -1.26
C VAL A 223 -16.05 -12.10 -1.16
N LYS A 224 -15.53 -12.40 0.04
CA LYS A 224 -14.75 -13.62 0.30
C LYS A 224 -15.55 -14.88 -0.03
N GLN A 225 -16.80 -14.99 0.45
CA GLN A 225 -17.66 -16.16 0.20
C GLN A 225 -17.96 -16.29 -1.29
N LYS A 226 -18.29 -15.20 -1.99
CA LYS A 226 -18.59 -15.23 -3.41
C LYS A 226 -17.40 -15.62 -4.27
N LEU A 227 -16.20 -15.14 -3.93
CA LEU A 227 -14.98 -15.56 -4.63
C LEU A 227 -14.58 -17.01 -4.30
N MET A 228 -14.91 -17.53 -3.10
CA MET A 228 -14.76 -18.96 -2.82
C MET A 228 -15.69 -19.81 -3.70
N ILE A 229 -16.96 -19.42 -3.83
CA ILE A 229 -17.93 -20.08 -4.73
C ILE A 229 -17.42 -20.04 -6.16
N LEU A 230 -16.96 -18.87 -6.63
CA LEU A 230 -16.35 -18.72 -7.95
C LEU A 230 -15.21 -19.72 -8.17
N GLY A 231 -14.28 -19.80 -7.22
CA GLY A 231 -13.15 -20.73 -7.30
C GLY A 231 -13.60 -22.19 -7.43
N GLY A 232 -14.61 -22.60 -6.66
CA GLY A 232 -15.22 -23.94 -6.74
C GLY A 232 -15.86 -24.22 -8.11
N LEU A 233 -16.62 -23.26 -8.64
CA LEU A 233 -17.25 -23.39 -9.96
C LEU A 233 -16.22 -23.51 -11.09
N LEU A 234 -15.14 -22.71 -11.04
CA LEU A 234 -14.09 -22.75 -12.05
C LEU A 234 -13.28 -24.05 -12.00
N MET A 235 -13.11 -24.65 -10.83
CA MET A 235 -12.51 -25.99 -10.71
C MET A 235 -13.38 -27.07 -11.37
N GLN A 236 -14.69 -26.99 -11.20
CA GLN A 236 -15.62 -27.95 -11.79
C GLN A 236 -15.77 -27.80 -13.31
N ALA A 237 -15.75 -26.53 -13.79
CA ALA A 237 -15.94 -26.20 -15.19
C ALA A 237 -14.68 -26.38 -16.07
N ASN A 238 -13.63 -27.00 -15.57
CA ASN A 238 -12.25 -27.05 -16.14
C ASN A 238 -12.16 -27.18 -17.66
N LYS A 239 -12.99 -28.01 -18.30
CA LYS A 239 -12.99 -28.24 -19.76
C LYS A 239 -13.85 -27.24 -20.55
N GLU A 240 -14.76 -26.53 -19.88
CA GLU A 240 -15.74 -25.63 -20.53
C GLU A 240 -15.47 -24.14 -20.26
N LEU A 241 -14.37 -23.81 -19.55
CA LEU A 241 -14.03 -22.45 -19.16
C LEU A 241 -14.04 -21.45 -20.34
N ALA A 242 -13.61 -21.93 -21.52
CA ALA A 242 -13.56 -21.13 -22.74
C ALA A 242 -14.93 -20.76 -23.29
N ASN A 243 -15.95 -21.58 -22.98
CA ASN A 243 -17.32 -21.38 -23.44
C ASN A 243 -18.15 -20.52 -22.49
N ILE A 244 -17.59 -20.15 -21.34
CA ILE A 244 -18.30 -19.31 -20.38
C ILE A 244 -18.39 -17.88 -20.92
N LYS A 245 -19.60 -17.33 -20.98
CA LYS A 245 -19.90 -15.95 -21.30
C LYS A 245 -19.87 -15.07 -20.03
N TYR A 246 -20.62 -15.50 -19.01
CA TYR A 246 -20.59 -14.86 -17.70
C TYR A 246 -21.00 -15.82 -16.58
N ILE A 247 -20.59 -15.50 -15.35
CA ILE A 247 -21.01 -16.14 -14.11
C ILE A 247 -21.68 -15.08 -13.25
N ASP A 248 -22.94 -15.33 -12.85
CA ASP A 248 -23.70 -14.40 -12.01
C ASP A 248 -23.82 -14.96 -10.58
N LEU A 249 -23.15 -14.28 -9.64
CA LEU A 249 -23.13 -14.63 -8.22
C LEU A 249 -24.05 -13.73 -7.38
N ARG A 250 -24.93 -12.95 -8.02
CA ARG A 250 -25.89 -12.07 -7.32
C ARG A 250 -27.00 -12.88 -6.67
N PHE A 251 -27.32 -14.03 -7.22
CA PHE A 251 -28.37 -14.93 -6.72
C PHE A 251 -27.84 -15.89 -5.67
N LYS A 252 -28.77 -16.50 -4.93
CA LYS A 252 -28.44 -17.54 -3.94
C LYS A 252 -27.79 -18.76 -4.62
N GLU A 253 -28.29 -19.14 -5.79
CA GLU A 253 -27.70 -20.15 -6.66
C GLU A 253 -26.98 -19.45 -7.81
N PRO A 254 -25.67 -19.71 -8.02
CA PRO A 254 -24.92 -19.14 -9.11
C PRO A 254 -25.45 -19.54 -10.48
N VAL A 255 -25.52 -18.59 -11.41
CA VAL A 255 -25.95 -18.84 -12.78
C VAL A 255 -24.75 -18.75 -13.72
N ILE A 256 -24.50 -19.78 -14.51
CA ILE A 256 -23.47 -19.81 -15.54
C ILE A 256 -24.16 -19.73 -16.89
N LYS A 257 -23.78 -18.75 -17.71
CA LYS A 257 -24.21 -18.65 -19.11
C LYS A 257 -23.04 -18.99 -20.02
N LEU A 258 -23.28 -19.92 -20.92
CA LEU A 258 -22.33 -20.31 -21.95
C LEU A 258 -22.53 -19.45 -23.21
N ASN A 259 -21.47 -19.34 -24.01
CA ASN A 259 -21.57 -18.81 -25.37
C ASN A 259 -22.39 -19.80 -26.21
N ASN A 260 -23.33 -19.31 -27.00
CA ASN A 260 -24.01 -20.17 -27.97
C ASN A 260 -22.97 -20.66 -28.98
N VAL A 261 -22.63 -21.94 -28.90
CA VAL A 261 -21.87 -22.59 -29.97
C VAL A 261 -22.85 -22.70 -31.14
N LYS A 262 -22.63 -21.93 -32.19
CA LYS A 262 -23.28 -22.11 -33.47
C LYS A 262 -22.55 -23.17 -34.26
#